data_be498e29bb31334c3d1e1f65d7c9e2a9
#
_entry.id   be498e29bb31334c3d1e1f65d7c9e2a9
#
_cell.length_a   1.000
_cell.length_b   1.000
_cell.length_c   1.000
_cell.angle_alpha   90.00
_cell.angle_beta   90.00
_cell.angle_gamma   90.00
#
_symmetry.space_group_name_H-M   'P 1'
#
loop_
_entity.id
_entity.type
_entity.pdbx_description
1 polymer ?
#
loop_
_entity_poly.entity_id
_entity_poly.type
_entity_poly.pdbx_seq_one_letter_code
_entity_poly.pdbx_strand_id
1 'polypeptide(L)'
;TLLNEQVVDFGSAAIAPAAPVREGYTFVGWDKDFSNVQSDLIVTAQYTRNTVYYTITFVNDDGTVLQTSQVEEGTMPEYTGDTPTKQETDEFRYFFESWTPEIVPATADATYTATYTAKTRHYYIQFVNYDGAVLQASLVAYGTLPEYTGETPVRPSDNLYDYSFAGWNPEVVPVIDNAIYTAIYIEQII
;
A
#
# COMPACT_ATOMS: atom_id res chain seq x y z
N THR A 1 -16.60 -27.43 38.98
CA THR A 1 -17.98 -27.96 39.14
C THR A 1 -17.93 -29.46 39.16
N LEU A 2 -18.61 -30.11 40.15
CA LEU A 2 -18.80 -31.56 40.17
C LEU A 2 -19.85 -31.91 39.08
N LEU A 3 -19.52 -32.83 38.19
CA LEU A 3 -20.41 -33.28 37.11
C LEU A 3 -21.16 -34.57 37.50
N ASN A 4 -20.47 -35.48 38.14
CA ASN A 4 -21.02 -36.76 38.56
C ASN A 4 -20.20 -37.32 39.74
N GLU A 5 -20.85 -38.05 40.62
CA GLU A 5 -20.26 -38.81 41.70
C GLU A 5 -20.88 -40.22 41.71
N GLN A 6 -20.06 -41.26 41.82
CA GLN A 6 -20.53 -42.64 41.83
C GLN A 6 -19.65 -43.49 42.72
N VAL A 7 -20.26 -44.46 43.35
CA VAL A 7 -19.58 -45.53 44.13
C VAL A 7 -19.44 -46.72 43.22
N VAL A 8 -18.24 -47.25 43.09
CA VAL A 8 -17.93 -48.47 42.32
C VAL A 8 -17.19 -49.47 43.17
N ASP A 9 -17.36 -50.74 42.89
CA ASP A 9 -16.66 -51.83 43.58
C ASP A 9 -15.15 -51.76 43.25
N PHE A 10 -14.31 -52.18 44.21
CA PHE A 10 -12.85 -52.24 44.04
C PHE A 10 -12.49 -53.06 42.78
N GLY A 11 -11.68 -52.45 41.90
CA GLY A 11 -11.25 -53.03 40.64
C GLY A 11 -12.26 -52.96 39.50
N SER A 12 -13.44 -52.34 39.70
CA SER A 12 -14.43 -52.14 38.65
C SER A 12 -14.24 -50.82 37.93
N ALA A 13 -14.85 -50.69 36.74
CA ALA A 13 -14.84 -49.45 35.95
C ALA A 13 -15.91 -48.49 36.44
N ALA A 14 -15.59 -47.20 36.49
CA ALA A 14 -16.57 -46.13 36.60
C ALA A 14 -17.22 -45.83 35.22
N ILE A 15 -18.43 -45.27 35.23
CA ILE A 15 -19.16 -44.90 34.02
C ILE A 15 -18.90 -43.41 33.73
N ALA A 16 -18.32 -43.09 32.58
CA ALA A 16 -18.12 -41.72 32.19
C ALA A 16 -19.45 -40.97 32.01
N PRO A 17 -19.61 -39.78 32.56
CA PRO A 17 -20.73 -38.91 32.19
C PRO A 17 -20.64 -38.46 30.73
N ALA A 18 -21.73 -37.89 30.20
CA ALA A 18 -21.67 -37.26 28.88
C ALA A 18 -20.56 -36.20 28.83
N ALA A 19 -19.90 -36.07 27.68
CA ALA A 19 -18.82 -35.10 27.47
C ALA A 19 -19.31 -33.70 27.85
N PRO A 20 -18.67 -33.03 28.82
CA PRO A 20 -19.15 -31.73 29.29
C PRO A 20 -18.81 -30.63 28.26
N VAL A 21 -19.77 -29.76 28.04
CA VAL A 21 -19.62 -28.62 27.11
C VAL A 21 -18.96 -27.44 27.84
N ARG A 22 -17.95 -26.85 27.20
CA ARG A 22 -17.32 -25.60 27.61
C ARG A 22 -17.23 -24.69 26.40
N GLU A 23 -17.86 -23.49 26.49
CA GLU A 23 -17.85 -22.51 25.39
C GLU A 23 -16.44 -22.13 25.01
N GLY A 24 -16.13 -22.10 23.69
CA GLY A 24 -14.81 -21.80 23.14
C GLY A 24 -13.79 -22.92 23.29
N TYR A 25 -14.18 -24.11 23.73
CA TYR A 25 -13.29 -25.25 23.92
C TYR A 25 -13.90 -26.55 23.39
N THR A 26 -13.06 -27.45 22.91
CA THR A 26 -13.42 -28.82 22.52
C THR A 26 -12.96 -29.76 23.62
N PHE A 27 -13.88 -30.62 24.12
CA PHE A 27 -13.54 -31.67 25.06
C PHE A 27 -12.66 -32.73 24.36
N VAL A 28 -11.50 -33.09 24.97
CA VAL A 28 -10.55 -34.02 24.40
C VAL A 28 -10.42 -35.33 25.19
N GLY A 29 -11.02 -35.41 26.36
CA GLY A 29 -11.00 -36.59 27.19
C GLY A 29 -10.93 -36.31 28.69
N TRP A 30 -10.64 -37.33 29.44
CA TRP A 30 -10.46 -37.28 30.87
C TRP A 30 -8.98 -37.45 31.23
N ASP A 31 -8.53 -36.79 32.31
CA ASP A 31 -7.10 -36.77 32.70
C ASP A 31 -6.56 -38.09 33.27
N LYS A 32 -7.46 -39.00 33.69
CA LYS A 32 -7.11 -40.27 34.28
C LYS A 32 -7.95 -41.43 33.74
N ASP A 33 -7.36 -42.60 33.73
CA ASP A 33 -8.08 -43.84 33.48
C ASP A 33 -8.96 -44.19 34.71
N PHE A 34 -10.20 -44.58 34.45
CA PHE A 34 -11.18 -45.02 35.44
C PHE A 34 -11.78 -46.39 35.08
N SER A 35 -11.09 -47.16 34.25
CA SER A 35 -11.50 -48.53 33.89
C SER A 35 -11.27 -49.55 34.99
N ASN A 36 -10.38 -49.24 35.97
CA ASN A 36 -10.04 -50.10 37.09
C ASN A 36 -9.80 -49.27 38.35
N VAL A 37 -10.85 -48.94 39.08
CA VAL A 37 -10.82 -48.04 40.24
C VAL A 37 -10.41 -48.82 41.49
N GLN A 38 -9.26 -48.49 42.08
CA GLN A 38 -8.70 -49.18 43.25
C GLN A 38 -8.69 -48.31 44.52
N SER A 39 -9.03 -47.05 44.44
CA SER A 39 -9.16 -46.09 45.54
C SER A 39 -10.03 -44.91 45.10
N ASP A 40 -10.36 -44.00 46.05
CA ASP A 40 -11.01 -42.74 45.69
C ASP A 40 -10.26 -42.02 44.58
N LEU A 41 -11.00 -41.63 43.56
CA LEU A 41 -10.43 -41.08 42.34
C LEU A 41 -11.20 -39.79 41.91
N ILE A 42 -10.47 -38.73 41.66
CA ILE A 42 -11.01 -37.52 41.03
C ILE A 42 -10.50 -37.50 39.60
N VAL A 43 -11.43 -37.46 38.64
CA VAL A 43 -11.18 -37.43 37.21
C VAL A 43 -11.64 -36.09 36.66
N THR A 44 -10.77 -35.41 35.90
CA THR A 44 -10.99 -34.04 35.40
C THR A 44 -11.10 -34.03 33.89
N ALA A 45 -12.09 -33.32 33.38
CA ALA A 45 -12.27 -33.09 31.95
C ALA A 45 -11.14 -32.24 31.38
N GLN A 46 -10.57 -32.68 30.27
CA GLN A 46 -9.52 -31.99 29.52
C GLN A 46 -10.12 -31.31 28.27
N TYR A 47 -9.62 -30.11 27.94
CA TYR A 47 -10.12 -29.31 26.83
C TYR A 47 -8.99 -28.71 26.04
N THR A 48 -9.22 -28.57 24.73
CA THR A 48 -8.39 -27.75 23.84
C THR A 48 -9.20 -26.49 23.51
N ARG A 49 -8.54 -25.32 23.55
CA ARG A 49 -9.17 -24.05 23.11
C ARG A 49 -9.43 -24.12 21.60
N ASN A 50 -10.61 -23.70 21.20
CA ASN A 50 -10.92 -23.54 19.78
C ASN A 50 -10.24 -22.28 19.25
N THR A 51 -9.52 -22.42 18.15
CA THR A 51 -8.89 -21.29 17.46
C THR A 51 -9.94 -20.66 16.55
N VAL A 52 -10.13 -19.34 16.67
CA VAL A 52 -10.96 -18.54 15.79
C VAL A 52 -10.06 -17.84 14.79
N TYR A 53 -10.47 -17.82 13.51
CA TYR A 53 -9.78 -17.13 12.44
C TYR A 53 -10.71 -16.13 11.77
N TYR A 54 -10.13 -15.01 11.37
CA TYR A 54 -10.82 -13.98 10.61
C TYR A 54 -10.19 -13.83 9.23
N THR A 55 -11.02 -13.52 8.25
CA THR A 55 -10.57 -13.24 6.88
C THR A 55 -10.08 -11.81 6.79
N ILE A 56 -8.80 -11.65 6.50
CA ILE A 56 -8.17 -10.35 6.31
C ILE A 56 -7.83 -10.17 4.83
N THR A 57 -8.26 -9.06 4.26
CA THR A 57 -8.03 -8.73 2.86
C THR A 57 -7.29 -7.40 2.73
N PHE A 58 -6.20 -7.39 1.99
CA PHE A 58 -5.48 -6.18 1.58
C PHE A 58 -5.83 -5.87 0.13
N VAL A 59 -6.26 -4.64 -0.13
CA VAL A 59 -6.65 -4.17 -1.47
C VAL A 59 -5.89 -2.92 -1.85
N ASN A 60 -5.71 -2.72 -3.15
CA ASN A 60 -5.21 -1.46 -3.67
C ASN A 60 -6.30 -0.37 -3.62
N ASP A 61 -5.95 0.89 -3.90
CA ASP A 61 -6.87 2.04 -3.88
C ASP A 61 -7.98 1.94 -4.94
N ASP A 62 -7.78 1.15 -5.99
CA ASP A 62 -8.77 0.84 -7.03
C ASP A 62 -9.67 -0.37 -6.68
N GLY A 63 -9.48 -0.98 -5.48
CA GLY A 63 -10.20 -2.15 -5.02
C GLY A 63 -9.61 -3.49 -5.49
N THR A 64 -8.52 -3.50 -6.24
CA THR A 64 -7.82 -4.74 -6.63
C THR A 64 -7.33 -5.47 -5.39
N VAL A 65 -7.70 -6.75 -5.23
CA VAL A 65 -7.24 -7.59 -4.12
C VAL A 65 -5.77 -7.93 -4.30
N LEU A 66 -4.97 -7.58 -3.30
CA LEU A 66 -3.52 -7.82 -3.27
C LEU A 66 -3.18 -9.08 -2.45
N GLN A 67 -3.89 -9.29 -1.34
CA GLN A 67 -3.70 -10.44 -0.46
C GLN A 67 -4.99 -10.75 0.30
N THR A 68 -5.26 -12.04 0.50
CA THR A 68 -6.29 -12.52 1.45
C THR A 68 -5.68 -13.63 2.30
N SER A 69 -5.87 -13.58 3.60
CA SER A 69 -5.34 -14.56 4.55
C SER A 69 -6.31 -14.81 5.70
N GLN A 70 -6.18 -16.00 6.32
CA GLN A 70 -6.83 -16.32 7.59
C GLN A 70 -5.89 -15.97 8.73
N VAL A 71 -6.32 -15.08 9.61
CA VAL A 71 -5.53 -14.60 10.74
C VAL A 71 -6.20 -15.01 12.04
N GLU A 72 -5.44 -15.63 12.95
CA GLU A 72 -5.95 -16.04 14.27
C GLU A 72 -6.37 -14.83 15.09
N GLU A 73 -7.48 -14.98 15.82
CA GLU A 73 -7.99 -13.96 16.75
C GLU A 73 -6.90 -13.40 17.66
N GLY A 74 -6.80 -12.09 17.72
CA GLY A 74 -5.80 -11.35 18.51
C GLY A 74 -4.42 -11.22 17.86
N THR A 75 -4.19 -11.86 16.70
CA THR A 75 -2.93 -11.73 15.95
C THR A 75 -2.97 -10.49 15.06
N MET A 76 -1.83 -9.78 14.96
CA MET A 76 -1.67 -8.64 14.05
C MET A 76 -1.61 -9.13 12.61
N PRO A 77 -2.50 -8.67 11.72
CA PRO A 77 -2.41 -8.99 10.29
C PRO A 77 -1.13 -8.42 9.66
N GLU A 78 -0.56 -9.15 8.71
CA GLU A 78 0.63 -8.75 7.98
C GLU A 78 0.41 -8.86 6.47
N TYR A 79 0.80 -7.82 5.74
CA TYR A 79 0.91 -7.86 4.30
C TYR A 79 2.31 -8.34 3.90
N THR A 80 2.38 -9.41 3.13
CA THR A 80 3.64 -10.08 2.75
C THR A 80 3.94 -9.99 1.25
N GLY A 81 3.09 -9.29 0.48
CA GLY A 81 3.28 -9.08 -0.95
C GLY A 81 4.28 -7.96 -1.28
N ASP A 82 4.42 -7.70 -2.57
CA ASP A 82 5.21 -6.56 -3.06
C ASP A 82 4.59 -5.22 -2.65
N THR A 83 5.43 -4.19 -2.49
CA THR A 83 4.96 -2.83 -2.19
C THR A 83 3.86 -2.42 -3.18
N PRO A 84 2.66 -2.06 -2.70
CA PRO A 84 1.58 -1.64 -3.59
C PRO A 84 1.99 -0.45 -4.46
N THR A 85 1.50 -0.45 -5.70
CA THR A 85 1.77 0.61 -6.67
C THR A 85 0.46 1.19 -7.20
N LYS A 86 0.49 2.49 -7.50
CA LYS A 86 -0.60 3.21 -8.15
C LYS A 86 -0.12 3.74 -9.49
N GLN A 87 -0.97 3.67 -10.51
CA GLN A 87 -0.68 4.17 -11.85
C GLN A 87 -0.36 5.68 -11.79
N GLU A 88 0.82 6.06 -12.29
CA GLU A 88 1.22 7.45 -12.43
C GLU A 88 0.32 8.18 -13.45
N THR A 89 0.14 9.49 -13.24
CA THR A 89 -0.48 10.40 -14.21
C THR A 89 0.57 11.34 -14.79
N ASP A 90 0.19 12.18 -15.76
CA ASP A 90 1.10 13.22 -16.28
C ASP A 90 1.48 14.22 -15.19
N GLU A 91 0.59 14.46 -14.23
CA GLU A 91 0.78 15.41 -13.14
C GLU A 91 1.49 14.80 -11.93
N PHE A 92 1.20 13.54 -11.56
CA PHE A 92 1.65 12.95 -10.30
C PHE A 92 2.34 11.60 -10.45
N ARG A 93 3.37 11.41 -9.61
CA ARG A 93 3.86 10.12 -9.15
C ARG A 93 3.29 9.80 -7.79
N TYR A 94 2.99 8.51 -7.58
CA TYR A 94 2.42 8.03 -6.33
C TYR A 94 3.38 7.10 -5.61
N PHE A 95 3.48 7.28 -4.30
CA PHE A 95 4.31 6.45 -3.43
C PHE A 95 3.43 5.84 -2.35
N PHE A 96 3.50 4.53 -2.17
CA PHE A 96 2.79 3.87 -1.09
C PHE A 96 3.13 4.53 0.25
N GLU A 97 2.12 4.80 1.06
CA GLU A 97 2.25 5.46 2.35
C GLU A 97 1.90 4.52 3.50
N SER A 98 0.71 3.98 3.48
CA SER A 98 0.20 3.15 4.57
C SER A 98 -1.05 2.37 4.16
N TRP A 99 -1.62 1.65 5.11
CA TRP A 99 -2.91 0.99 5.01
C TRP A 99 -3.99 1.76 5.76
N THR A 100 -5.21 1.80 5.22
CA THR A 100 -6.39 2.36 5.90
C THR A 100 -7.53 1.34 5.92
N PRO A 101 -8.24 1.15 7.07
CA PRO A 101 -7.92 1.71 8.38
C PRO A 101 -6.55 1.25 8.89
N GLU A 102 -6.08 1.80 10.01
CA GLU A 102 -4.86 1.34 10.70
C GLU A 102 -4.98 -0.15 11.03
N ILE A 103 -3.90 -0.91 10.82
CA ILE A 103 -3.88 -2.35 11.09
C ILE A 103 -3.90 -2.55 12.61
N VAL A 104 -4.85 -3.36 13.06
CA VAL A 104 -5.05 -3.73 14.46
C VAL A 104 -5.14 -5.25 14.61
N PRO A 105 -4.95 -5.82 15.82
CA PRO A 105 -5.14 -7.26 16.04
C PRO A 105 -6.52 -7.74 15.57
N ALA A 106 -6.56 -8.87 14.89
CA ALA A 106 -7.77 -9.43 14.28
C ALA A 106 -8.83 -9.77 15.35
N THR A 107 -9.98 -9.10 15.28
CA THR A 107 -11.16 -9.36 16.11
C THR A 107 -12.43 -9.59 15.29
N ALA A 108 -12.34 -9.40 13.97
CA ALA A 108 -13.37 -9.62 12.96
C ALA A 108 -12.72 -9.69 11.58
N ASP A 109 -13.49 -10.08 10.56
CA ASP A 109 -13.08 -9.92 9.17
C ASP A 109 -12.82 -8.44 8.88
N ALA A 110 -11.74 -8.14 8.14
CA ALA A 110 -11.33 -6.77 7.86
C ALA A 110 -10.73 -6.63 6.45
N THR A 111 -10.88 -5.43 5.90
CA THR A 111 -10.25 -5.03 4.65
C THR A 111 -9.40 -3.78 4.89
N TYR A 112 -8.14 -3.83 4.45
CA TYR A 112 -7.17 -2.75 4.51
C TYR A 112 -6.87 -2.26 3.11
N THR A 113 -7.04 -0.96 2.86
CA THR A 113 -6.83 -0.33 1.55
C THR A 113 -5.50 0.44 1.55
N ALA A 114 -4.71 0.26 0.50
CA ALA A 114 -3.46 1.00 0.30
C ALA A 114 -3.72 2.50 0.13
N THR A 115 -2.93 3.33 0.79
CA THR A 115 -2.92 4.78 0.62
C THR A 115 -1.61 5.26 0.01
N TYR A 116 -1.65 6.41 -0.67
CA TYR A 116 -0.53 6.93 -1.44
C TYR A 116 -0.32 8.42 -1.23
N THR A 117 0.95 8.80 -1.12
CA THR A 117 1.36 10.20 -1.22
C THR A 117 1.63 10.54 -2.68
N ALA A 118 1.00 11.61 -3.18
CA ALA A 118 1.23 12.13 -4.54
C ALA A 118 2.39 13.15 -4.53
N LYS A 119 3.27 13.06 -5.53
CA LYS A 119 4.31 14.07 -5.80
C LYS A 119 4.19 14.57 -7.21
N THR A 120 4.13 15.89 -7.37
CA THR A 120 4.07 16.55 -8.69
C THR A 120 5.28 16.19 -9.52
N ARG A 121 5.04 15.79 -10.77
CA ARG A 121 6.09 15.49 -11.74
C ARG A 121 6.71 16.78 -12.26
N HIS A 122 7.99 16.71 -12.59
CA HIS A 122 8.74 17.77 -13.21
C HIS A 122 9.22 17.30 -14.56
N TYR A 123 9.19 18.21 -15.53
CA TYR A 123 9.57 17.96 -16.90
C TYR A 123 10.76 18.82 -17.29
N TYR A 124 11.57 18.31 -18.19
CA TYR A 124 12.77 18.97 -18.66
C TYR A 124 12.42 19.99 -19.76
N ILE A 125 12.65 21.27 -19.47
CA ILE A 125 12.36 22.37 -20.37
C ILE A 125 13.67 23.02 -20.81
N GLN A 126 13.80 23.21 -22.11
CA GLN A 126 14.95 23.90 -22.70
C GLN A 126 14.50 25.13 -23.49
N PHE A 127 15.23 26.21 -23.32
CA PHE A 127 15.23 27.38 -24.22
C PHE A 127 16.54 27.34 -25.03
N VAL A 128 16.40 27.32 -26.35
CA VAL A 128 17.55 27.20 -27.26
C VAL A 128 17.57 28.37 -28.24
N ASN A 129 18.74 28.72 -28.70
CA ASN A 129 18.88 29.72 -29.74
C ASN A 129 18.54 29.16 -31.13
N TYR A 130 18.49 30.01 -32.18
CA TYR A 130 18.19 29.65 -33.56
C TYR A 130 19.11 28.54 -34.13
N ASP A 131 20.32 28.42 -33.62
CA ASP A 131 21.36 27.43 -34.02
C ASP A 131 21.32 26.16 -33.16
N GLY A 132 20.40 26.05 -32.21
CA GLY A 132 20.25 24.94 -31.28
C GLY A 132 21.11 25.05 -30.01
N ALA A 133 21.88 26.14 -29.84
CA ALA A 133 22.64 26.38 -28.62
C ALA A 133 21.68 26.50 -27.42
N VAL A 134 21.93 25.73 -26.37
CA VAL A 134 21.11 25.75 -25.15
C VAL A 134 21.39 27.04 -24.37
N LEU A 135 20.39 27.84 -24.20
CA LEU A 135 20.44 29.12 -23.44
C LEU A 135 20.05 28.91 -21.97
N GLN A 136 19.04 28.05 -21.74
CA GLN A 136 18.59 27.70 -20.41
C GLN A 136 17.99 26.29 -20.44
N ALA A 137 18.22 25.53 -19.36
CA ALA A 137 17.58 24.24 -19.16
C ALA A 137 17.23 24.06 -17.67
N SER A 138 16.02 23.58 -17.40
CA SER A 138 15.52 23.42 -16.03
C SER A 138 14.46 22.33 -15.94
N LEU A 139 14.27 21.79 -14.73
CA LEU A 139 13.12 20.98 -14.39
C LEU A 139 12.01 21.88 -13.88
N VAL A 140 10.86 21.85 -14.55
CA VAL A 140 9.69 22.66 -14.23
C VAL A 140 8.52 21.76 -13.87
N ALA A 141 7.81 22.10 -12.79
CA ALA A 141 6.66 21.34 -12.32
C ALA A 141 5.52 21.36 -13.35
N TYR A 142 4.80 20.24 -13.45
CA TYR A 142 3.58 20.15 -14.26
C TYR A 142 2.64 21.34 -13.98
N GLY A 143 2.02 21.88 -15.02
CA GLY A 143 1.08 23.00 -14.94
C GLY A 143 1.72 24.38 -14.74
N THR A 144 3.03 24.46 -14.46
CA THR A 144 3.74 25.75 -14.31
C THR A 144 4.09 26.29 -15.68
N LEU A 145 3.93 27.61 -15.89
CA LEU A 145 4.40 28.30 -17.09
C LEU A 145 5.92 28.46 -17.00
N PRO A 146 6.71 27.88 -17.95
CA PRO A 146 8.16 28.06 -17.95
C PRO A 146 8.55 29.52 -18.22
N GLU A 147 9.60 29.98 -17.57
CA GLU A 147 10.12 31.32 -17.73
C GLU A 147 11.60 31.27 -18.18
N TYR A 148 11.93 32.03 -19.22
CA TYR A 148 13.31 32.27 -19.57
C TYR A 148 13.84 33.46 -18.77
N THR A 149 14.89 33.26 -18.00
CA THR A 149 15.46 34.26 -17.08
C THR A 149 16.88 34.71 -17.50
N GLY A 150 17.33 34.26 -18.67
CA GLY A 150 18.63 34.63 -19.23
C GLY A 150 18.63 35.98 -19.91
N GLU A 151 19.76 36.36 -20.51
CA GLU A 151 19.87 37.54 -21.36
C GLU A 151 19.07 37.37 -22.65
N THR A 152 18.58 38.50 -23.23
CA THR A 152 17.86 38.46 -24.51
C THR A 152 18.67 37.69 -25.55
N PRO A 153 18.10 36.64 -26.19
CA PRO A 153 18.81 35.89 -27.21
C PRO A 153 19.25 36.77 -28.38
N VAL A 154 20.45 36.50 -28.88
CA VAL A 154 21.05 37.26 -29.96
C VAL A 154 21.36 36.33 -31.14
N ARG A 155 21.02 36.80 -32.36
CA ARG A 155 21.45 36.23 -33.61
C ARG A 155 22.31 37.29 -34.31
N PRO A 156 23.58 36.94 -34.64
CA PRO A 156 24.47 37.87 -35.37
C PRO A 156 23.88 38.30 -36.71
N SER A 157 24.06 39.58 -37.08
CA SER A 157 23.76 40.10 -38.42
C SER A 157 24.56 39.36 -39.49
N ASP A 158 24.00 39.24 -40.67
CA ASP A 158 24.71 38.80 -41.87
C ASP A 158 24.88 39.96 -42.89
N ASN A 159 25.20 39.64 -44.14
CA ASN A 159 25.46 40.68 -45.18
C ASN A 159 24.18 41.39 -45.64
N LEU A 160 22.99 40.93 -45.27
CA LEU A 160 21.69 41.39 -45.78
C LEU A 160 20.75 41.82 -44.67
N TYR A 161 20.86 41.20 -43.47
CA TYR A 161 19.89 41.31 -42.41
C TYR A 161 20.48 41.56 -41.03
N ASP A 162 19.86 42.41 -40.29
CA ASP A 162 19.89 42.47 -38.82
C ASP A 162 18.77 41.65 -38.25
N TYR A 163 18.99 41.04 -37.09
CA TYR A 163 18.05 40.14 -36.44
C TYR A 163 17.64 40.66 -35.04
N SER A 164 16.35 40.80 -34.82
CA SER A 164 15.81 41.17 -33.52
C SER A 164 15.02 40.03 -32.91
N PHE A 165 15.29 39.68 -31.65
CA PHE A 165 14.53 38.64 -30.95
C PHE A 165 13.04 38.95 -30.94
N ALA A 166 12.20 37.99 -31.31
CA ALA A 166 10.76 38.13 -31.46
C ALA A 166 9.92 37.23 -30.55
N GLY A 167 10.56 36.29 -29.85
CA GLY A 167 9.89 35.35 -28.98
C GLY A 167 10.38 33.92 -29.14
N TRP A 168 9.53 32.97 -28.73
CA TRP A 168 9.83 31.59 -28.72
C TRP A 168 8.89 30.77 -29.62
N ASN A 169 9.40 29.72 -30.22
CA ASN A 169 8.63 28.77 -31.00
C ASN A 169 8.90 27.32 -30.49
N PRO A 170 7.87 26.54 -30.14
CA PRO A 170 6.46 26.92 -30.04
C PRO A 170 6.20 28.01 -29.00
N GLU A 171 4.99 28.54 -28.97
CA GLU A 171 4.55 29.47 -27.89
C GLU A 171 4.73 28.80 -26.54
N VAL A 172 5.19 29.57 -25.53
CA VAL A 172 5.41 29.03 -24.19
C VAL A 172 4.07 28.81 -23.50
N VAL A 173 3.82 27.58 -23.11
CA VAL A 173 2.58 27.15 -22.46
C VAL A 173 2.87 26.43 -21.14
N PRO A 174 1.88 26.28 -20.23
CA PRO A 174 2.06 25.49 -19.03
C PRO A 174 2.55 24.08 -19.33
N VAL A 175 3.51 23.60 -18.52
CA VAL A 175 4.20 22.31 -18.70
C VAL A 175 3.24 21.14 -18.57
N ILE A 176 3.19 20.31 -19.59
CA ILE A 176 2.49 19.01 -19.58
C ILE A 176 3.43 17.84 -19.92
N ASP A 177 4.57 18.14 -20.54
CA ASP A 177 5.63 17.21 -20.93
C ASP A 177 6.94 17.97 -21.13
N ASN A 178 8.03 17.24 -21.46
CA ASN A 178 9.29 17.86 -21.86
C ASN A 178 9.09 18.76 -23.09
N ALA A 179 9.74 19.92 -23.11
CA ALA A 179 9.61 20.85 -24.22
C ALA A 179 10.91 21.60 -24.53
N ILE A 180 11.06 21.96 -25.81
CA ILE A 180 12.13 22.81 -26.33
C ILE A 180 11.51 24.02 -26.99
N TYR A 181 11.87 25.19 -26.51
CA TYR A 181 11.47 26.48 -27.05
C TYR A 181 12.64 27.12 -27.79
N THR A 182 12.50 27.33 -29.09
CA THR A 182 13.56 27.92 -29.95
C THR A 182 13.32 29.41 -30.13
N ALA A 183 14.37 30.20 -29.95
CA ALA A 183 14.31 31.64 -30.20
C ALA A 183 14.01 31.95 -31.67
N ILE A 184 13.02 32.82 -31.89
CA ILE A 184 12.68 33.33 -33.24
C ILE A 184 13.06 34.79 -33.36
N TYR A 185 13.33 35.22 -34.58
CA TYR A 185 13.85 36.56 -34.89
C TYR A 185 13.11 37.20 -36.05
N ILE A 186 12.94 38.51 -35.97
CA ILE A 186 12.50 39.34 -37.07
C ILE A 186 13.71 39.82 -37.85
N GLU A 187 13.67 39.70 -39.17
CA GLU A 187 14.70 40.14 -40.10
C GLU A 187 14.46 41.56 -40.51
N GLN A 188 15.50 42.39 -40.50
CA GLN A 188 15.49 43.77 -41.00
C GLN A 188 16.62 43.93 -42.03
N ILE A 189 16.30 44.41 -43.23
CA ILE A 189 17.29 44.66 -44.30
C ILE A 189 18.22 45.79 -43.86
N ILE A 190 19.51 45.61 -44.01
CA ILE A 190 20.55 46.57 -43.69
C ILE A 190 20.62 47.67 -44.75
#